data_f3c7de2378055352d8893859a209a391
#
_entry.id   f3c7de2378055352d8893859a209a391
#
_cell.length_a   1.000
_cell.length_b   1.000
_cell.length_c   1.000
_cell.angle_alpha   90.00
_cell.angle_beta   90.00
_cell.angle_gamma   90.00
#
_symmetry.space_group_name_H-M   'P 1'
#
loop_
_entity.id
_entity.type
_entity.pdbx_description
1 polymer ?
#
loop_
_entity_poly.entity_id
_entity_poly.type
_entity_poly.pdbx_seq_one_letter_code
_entity_poly.pdbx_strand_id
1 'polypeptide(L)'
;GGFVPMVLEGVNGDIEAKKVGINPGIPFLPFPVGDTLCYPNHVEYSSKFAVGVNLGGAIGDTAWVDPGQPPVISVHTPYDPFAPYKEGLVLVPVTPPLEVVEVQGSYLVSYLANQYGNNQSIVPTNETSLQYEVTDVANAKNDGLEGLYPIYGTGGPYDSAPWQYWDPATNVNSATGYQT
;
A
#
# COMPACT_ATOMS: atom_id res chain seq x y z
N GLY A 1 -6.38 -0.24 -3.67
CA GLY A 1 -7.03 -0.41 -2.53
C GLY A 1 -6.49 0.14 -1.24
N GLY A 2 -5.45 -0.44 -0.65
CA GLY A 2 -5.01 -0.10 0.71
C GLY A 2 -4.58 1.35 0.92
N PHE A 3 -4.08 2.00 -0.11
CA PHE A 3 -3.64 3.40 -0.02
C PHE A 3 -4.76 4.42 -0.23
N VAL A 4 -5.94 4.00 -0.63
CA VAL A 4 -7.05 4.94 -0.83
C VAL A 4 -7.30 5.81 0.40
N PRO A 5 -7.33 5.29 1.64
CA PRO A 5 -7.48 6.14 2.82
C PRO A 5 -6.34 7.14 3.00
N MET A 6 -5.10 6.74 2.78
CA MET A 6 -3.94 7.65 2.87
C MET A 6 -4.00 8.74 1.80
N VAL A 7 -4.33 8.36 0.57
CA VAL A 7 -4.54 9.32 -0.51
C VAL A 7 -5.68 10.27 -0.18
N LEU A 8 -6.79 9.77 0.37
CA LEU A 8 -7.92 10.61 0.78
C LEU A 8 -7.56 11.53 1.94
N GLU A 9 -6.75 11.07 2.90
CA GLU A 9 -6.25 11.93 3.98
C GLU A 9 -5.29 12.99 3.43
N GLY A 10 -4.39 12.63 2.53
CA GLY A 10 -3.54 13.57 1.82
C GLY A 10 -4.34 14.57 1.00
N VAL A 11 -5.36 14.10 0.28
CA VAL A 11 -6.30 14.96 -0.45
C VAL A 11 -7.01 15.92 0.49
N ASN A 12 -7.48 15.46 1.63
CA ASN A 12 -8.14 16.32 2.61
C ASN A 12 -7.17 17.26 3.30
N GLY A 13 -5.95 16.82 3.61
CA GLY A 13 -4.88 17.65 4.12
C GLY A 13 -4.36 18.63 3.08
N ASP A 14 -4.27 18.22 1.83
CA ASP A 14 -3.84 19.02 0.69
C ASP A 14 -4.98 19.76 -0.03
N ILE A 15 -6.20 19.72 0.45
CA ILE A 15 -7.28 20.56 -0.09
C ILE A 15 -6.84 22.04 -0.10
N GLU A 16 -6.09 22.47 0.89
CA GLU A 16 -5.49 23.80 0.89
C GLU A 16 -4.43 23.96 -0.20
N ALA A 17 -3.62 22.95 -0.42
CA ALA A 17 -2.65 22.92 -1.52
C ALA A 17 -3.32 22.59 -2.86
N LYS A 18 -4.55 22.05 -2.85
CA LYS A 18 -5.38 21.73 -4.03
C LYS A 18 -4.69 20.78 -4.99
N LYS A 19 -3.82 19.91 -4.51
CA LYS A 19 -3.00 19.05 -5.36
C LYS A 19 -3.79 17.97 -6.09
N VAL A 20 -4.89 17.50 -5.51
CA VAL A 20 -5.70 16.39 -6.06
C VAL A 20 -7.16 16.77 -6.26
N GLY A 21 -7.64 17.84 -5.61
CA GLY A 21 -9.03 18.29 -5.70
C GLY A 21 -9.35 19.10 -6.95
N ILE A 22 -8.37 19.49 -7.72
CA ILE A 22 -8.53 20.36 -8.91
C ILE A 22 -8.01 19.66 -10.14
N ASN A 23 -8.77 19.71 -11.24
CA ASN A 23 -8.33 19.17 -12.52
C ASN A 23 -7.09 19.91 -13.04
N PRO A 24 -5.92 19.26 -13.10
CA PRO A 24 -4.70 19.88 -13.62
C PRO A 24 -4.63 19.88 -15.15
N GLY A 25 -5.67 19.43 -15.82
CA GLY A 25 -5.68 19.24 -17.28
C GLY A 25 -5.47 17.80 -17.71
N ILE A 26 -5.97 16.84 -16.92
CA ILE A 26 -5.88 15.42 -17.29
C ILE A 26 -6.64 15.20 -18.61
N PRO A 27 -5.97 14.67 -19.66
CA PRO A 27 -6.61 14.36 -20.91
C PRO A 27 -7.80 13.41 -20.70
N PHE A 28 -8.87 13.61 -21.48
CA PHE A 28 -10.08 12.78 -21.47
C PHE A 28 -11.02 12.95 -20.27
N LEU A 29 -10.69 13.77 -19.27
CA LEU A 29 -11.69 14.14 -18.27
C LEU A 29 -12.68 15.14 -18.86
N PRO A 30 -14.00 14.92 -18.67
CA PRO A 30 -15.03 15.80 -19.21
C PRO A 30 -15.20 17.11 -18.43
N PHE A 31 -14.24 17.43 -17.57
CA PHE A 31 -14.27 18.61 -16.71
C PHE A 31 -13.23 19.63 -17.17
N PRO A 32 -13.53 20.93 -17.16
CA PRO A 32 -12.57 21.98 -17.45
C PRO A 32 -11.34 21.92 -16.53
N VAL A 33 -10.21 22.42 -17.04
CA VAL A 33 -9.01 22.65 -16.22
C VAL A 33 -9.37 23.65 -15.12
N GLY A 34 -9.00 23.35 -13.90
CA GLY A 34 -9.30 24.16 -12.72
C GLY A 34 -10.62 23.80 -12.02
N ASP A 35 -11.43 22.90 -12.60
CA ASP A 35 -12.61 22.40 -11.90
C ASP A 35 -12.25 21.54 -10.71
N THR A 36 -13.05 21.62 -9.64
CA THR A 36 -12.90 20.77 -8.47
C THR A 36 -13.38 19.36 -8.79
N LEU A 37 -12.48 18.39 -8.69
CA LEU A 37 -12.75 16.98 -8.95
C LEU A 37 -13.36 16.25 -7.75
N CYS A 38 -13.03 16.70 -6.55
CA CYS A 38 -13.48 16.09 -5.30
C CYS A 38 -14.10 17.15 -4.39
N TYR A 39 -15.36 16.97 -4.05
CA TYR A 39 -16.03 17.76 -3.03
C TYR A 39 -16.07 16.93 -1.75
N PRO A 40 -15.57 17.44 -0.61
CA PRO A 40 -15.71 16.74 0.65
C PRO A 40 -17.19 16.57 1.00
N ASN A 41 -17.58 15.32 1.25
CA ASN A 41 -18.89 14.99 1.77
C ASN A 41 -18.80 14.88 3.29
N HIS A 42 -19.78 15.40 4.01
CA HIS A 42 -19.80 15.35 5.47
C HIS A 42 -18.56 15.97 6.13
N VAL A 43 -18.29 17.23 5.84
CA VAL A 43 -17.14 18.01 6.32
C VAL A 43 -17.04 18.13 7.84
N GLU A 44 -18.13 17.83 8.54
CA GLU A 44 -18.21 17.80 10.01
C GLU A 44 -17.58 16.55 10.65
N TYR A 45 -17.27 15.52 9.87
CA TYR A 45 -16.59 14.33 10.32
C TYR A 45 -15.12 14.32 9.90
N SER A 46 -14.26 13.86 10.81
CA SER A 46 -12.85 13.68 10.50
C SER A 46 -12.64 12.45 9.61
N SER A 47 -11.80 12.58 8.59
CA SER A 47 -11.30 11.46 7.78
C SER A 47 -10.07 10.76 8.38
N LYS A 48 -9.61 11.19 9.56
CA LYS A 48 -8.44 10.61 10.23
C LYS A 48 -8.69 9.18 10.66
N PHE A 49 -7.69 8.34 10.44
CA PHE A 49 -7.69 6.93 10.82
C PHE A 49 -6.39 6.61 11.59
N ALA A 50 -6.38 5.49 12.32
CA ALA A 50 -5.27 5.12 13.19
C ALA A 50 -4.15 4.38 12.46
N VAL A 51 -4.49 3.59 11.44
CA VAL A 51 -3.55 2.76 10.67
C VAL A 51 -4.10 2.49 9.28
N GLY A 52 -3.25 2.55 8.28
CA GLY A 52 -3.55 2.07 6.93
C GLY A 52 -3.11 0.62 6.75
N VAL A 53 -3.94 -0.20 6.11
CA VAL A 53 -3.57 -1.58 5.74
C VAL A 53 -3.60 -1.70 4.23
N ASN A 54 -2.47 -2.10 3.66
CA ASN A 54 -2.29 -2.30 2.23
C ASN A 54 -2.08 -3.79 1.92
N LEU A 55 -2.90 -4.33 1.05
CA LEU A 55 -2.84 -5.73 0.63
C LEU A 55 -2.48 -5.80 -0.86
N GLY A 56 -1.19 -5.78 -1.16
CA GLY A 56 -0.68 -5.86 -2.53
C GLY A 56 -0.97 -4.63 -3.40
N GLY A 57 -1.15 -3.47 -2.78
CA GLY A 57 -1.42 -2.24 -3.50
C GLY A 57 -0.17 -1.40 -3.77
N ALA A 58 -0.33 -0.43 -4.64
CA ALA A 58 0.68 0.56 -4.99
C ALA A 58 0.08 1.97 -5.03
N ILE A 59 0.93 2.98 -4.99
CA ILE A 59 0.57 4.40 -5.04
C ILE A 59 1.10 5.01 -6.34
N GLY A 60 0.38 5.98 -6.88
CA GLY A 60 0.78 6.62 -8.14
C GLY A 60 2.00 7.53 -8.03
N ASP A 61 2.26 8.06 -6.84
CA ASP A 61 3.43 8.90 -6.57
C ASP A 61 3.79 8.86 -5.08
N THR A 62 5.02 8.51 -4.76
CA THR A 62 5.53 8.51 -3.37
C THR A 62 5.64 9.92 -2.78
N ALA A 63 5.58 10.98 -3.59
CA ALA A 63 5.47 12.35 -3.10
C ALA A 63 4.17 12.62 -2.31
N TRP A 64 3.23 11.67 -2.31
CA TRP A 64 2.02 11.74 -1.48
C TRP A 64 2.21 11.16 -0.08
N VAL A 65 3.36 10.58 0.20
CA VAL A 65 3.70 10.10 1.55
C VAL A 65 4.41 11.24 2.29
N ASP A 66 3.76 11.74 3.33
CA ASP A 66 4.24 12.87 4.12
C ASP A 66 4.58 12.49 5.57
N PRO A 67 5.46 13.24 6.23
CA PRO A 67 5.69 13.09 7.67
C PRO A 67 4.41 13.34 8.48
N GLY A 68 4.19 12.52 9.51
CA GLY A 68 3.05 12.65 10.41
C GLY A 68 1.75 12.00 9.91
N GLN A 69 1.80 11.31 8.78
CA GLN A 69 0.70 10.46 8.34
C GLN A 69 0.55 9.24 9.25
N PRO A 70 -0.66 8.63 9.28
CA PRO A 70 -0.86 7.37 10.00
C PRO A 70 0.11 6.27 9.55
N PRO A 71 0.49 5.36 10.44
CA PRO A 71 1.33 4.22 10.07
C PRO A 71 0.65 3.35 9.03
N VAL A 72 1.46 2.69 8.21
CA VAL A 72 0.98 1.77 7.18
C VAL A 72 1.53 0.37 7.41
N ILE A 73 0.64 -0.62 7.36
CA ILE A 73 0.98 -2.03 7.34
C ILE A 73 0.75 -2.53 5.91
N SER A 74 1.80 -3.06 5.29
CA SER A 74 1.73 -3.59 3.92
C SER A 74 2.03 -5.08 3.91
N VAL A 75 1.14 -5.86 3.32
CA VAL A 75 1.36 -7.27 3.00
C VAL A 75 1.40 -7.40 1.49
N HIS A 76 2.53 -7.81 0.94
CA HIS A 76 2.72 -7.82 -0.52
C HIS A 76 3.62 -8.98 -0.95
N THR A 77 3.31 -9.54 -2.10
CA THR A 77 4.13 -10.56 -2.74
C THR A 77 5.18 -9.88 -3.61
N PRO A 78 6.50 -10.03 -3.32
CA PRO A 78 7.55 -9.35 -4.10
C PRO A 78 7.60 -9.72 -5.59
N TYR A 79 6.99 -10.84 -5.96
CA TYR A 79 6.90 -11.31 -7.34
C TYR A 79 5.57 -10.97 -8.02
N ASP A 80 4.79 -10.04 -7.45
CA ASP A 80 3.52 -9.62 -8.04
C ASP A 80 3.74 -9.06 -9.46
N PRO A 81 3.17 -9.71 -10.49
CA PRO A 81 3.35 -9.27 -11.87
C PRO A 81 2.40 -8.15 -12.27
N PHE A 82 1.41 -7.80 -11.43
CA PHE A 82 0.35 -6.85 -11.75
C PHE A 82 0.51 -5.53 -11.02
N ALA A 83 0.80 -5.60 -9.71
CA ALA A 83 1.10 -4.45 -8.88
C ALA A 83 2.54 -4.52 -8.40
N PRO A 84 3.45 -3.71 -8.94
CA PRO A 84 4.87 -3.76 -8.60
C PRO A 84 5.11 -3.62 -7.10
N TYR A 85 5.97 -4.47 -6.55
CA TYR A 85 6.36 -4.41 -5.13
C TYR A 85 7.22 -3.18 -4.82
N LYS A 86 8.12 -2.79 -5.74
CA LYS A 86 8.95 -1.58 -5.64
C LYS A 86 8.38 -0.48 -6.54
N GLU A 87 8.78 -0.46 -7.77
CA GLU A 87 8.29 0.46 -8.79
C GLU A 87 8.13 -0.27 -10.13
N GLY A 88 7.25 0.20 -10.96
CA GLY A 88 7.02 -0.35 -12.28
C GLY A 88 5.63 -0.06 -12.83
N LEU A 89 5.34 -0.68 -13.95
CA LEU A 89 4.07 -0.53 -14.64
C LEU A 89 3.01 -1.47 -14.08
N VAL A 90 1.81 -0.93 -13.85
CA VAL A 90 0.63 -1.75 -13.59
C VAL A 90 0.21 -2.43 -14.88
N LEU A 91 0.08 -3.74 -14.83
CA LEU A 91 -0.35 -4.56 -15.95
C LEU A 91 -1.77 -5.06 -15.75
N VAL A 92 -2.64 -4.85 -16.73
CA VAL A 92 -3.93 -5.51 -16.79
C VAL A 92 -3.75 -6.86 -17.49
N PRO A 93 -4.20 -7.98 -16.88
CA PRO A 93 -4.00 -9.33 -17.42
C PRO A 93 -4.94 -9.63 -18.59
N VAL A 94 -4.76 -8.93 -19.70
CA VAL A 94 -5.38 -9.20 -20.99
C VAL A 94 -4.33 -9.71 -21.96
N THR A 95 -4.72 -10.18 -23.14
CA THR A 95 -3.77 -10.70 -24.13
C THR A 95 -3.75 -9.81 -25.37
N PRO A 96 -2.65 -9.10 -25.65
CA PRO A 96 -1.43 -8.95 -24.83
C PRO A 96 -1.69 -8.13 -23.55
N PRO A 97 -0.83 -8.24 -22.51
CA PRO A 97 -0.96 -7.43 -21.31
C PRO A 97 -0.99 -5.93 -21.63
N LEU A 98 -1.91 -5.20 -20.99
CA LEU A 98 -2.04 -3.77 -21.17
C LEU A 98 -1.30 -3.04 -20.04
N GLU A 99 -0.32 -2.24 -20.43
CA GLU A 99 0.36 -1.29 -19.55
C GLU A 99 -0.56 -0.08 -19.28
N VAL A 100 -0.75 0.26 -18.02
CA VAL A 100 -1.69 1.33 -17.63
C VAL A 100 -0.97 2.56 -17.12
N VAL A 101 -0.18 2.41 -16.05
CA VAL A 101 0.48 3.52 -15.36
C VAL A 101 1.68 3.02 -14.57
N GLU A 102 2.70 3.84 -14.49
CA GLU A 102 3.82 3.63 -13.57
C GLU A 102 3.38 3.96 -12.13
N VAL A 103 3.73 3.08 -11.21
CA VAL A 103 3.37 3.21 -9.78
C VAL A 103 4.54 2.81 -8.89
N GLN A 104 4.45 3.25 -7.63
CA GLN A 104 5.38 2.87 -6.58
C GLN A 104 4.69 1.95 -5.58
N GLY A 105 5.29 0.78 -5.36
CA GLY A 105 4.69 -0.28 -4.56
C GLY A 105 4.94 -0.16 -3.07
N SER A 106 4.48 -1.19 -2.37
CA SER A 106 4.52 -1.27 -0.92
C SER A 106 5.90 -1.05 -0.32
N TYR A 107 6.96 -1.49 -0.99
CA TYR A 107 8.33 -1.31 -0.51
C TYR A 107 8.70 0.18 -0.40
N LEU A 108 8.50 0.96 -1.45
CA LEU A 108 8.85 2.39 -1.44
C LEU A 108 7.98 3.19 -0.49
N VAL A 109 6.70 2.86 -0.41
CA VAL A 109 5.79 3.49 0.57
C VAL A 109 6.22 3.21 1.99
N SER A 110 6.53 1.95 2.32
CA SER A 110 7.01 1.58 3.65
C SER A 110 8.38 2.17 3.94
N TYR A 111 9.27 2.25 2.95
CA TYR A 111 10.55 2.91 3.09
C TYR A 111 10.38 4.38 3.52
N LEU A 112 9.55 5.15 2.84
CA LEU A 112 9.29 6.55 3.20
C LEU A 112 8.57 6.67 4.54
N ALA A 113 7.58 5.82 4.83
CA ALA A 113 6.90 5.81 6.12
C ALA A 113 7.89 5.57 7.29
N ASN A 114 8.89 4.71 7.10
CA ASN A 114 9.96 4.51 8.08
C ASN A 114 10.89 5.73 8.17
N GLN A 115 11.32 6.28 7.03
CA GLN A 115 12.17 7.48 7.00
C GLN A 115 11.52 8.67 7.69
N TYR A 116 10.22 8.84 7.56
CA TYR A 116 9.46 9.91 8.20
C TYR A 116 9.04 9.59 9.64
N GLY A 117 9.31 8.38 10.13
CA GLY A 117 8.91 7.94 11.47
C GLY A 117 7.41 7.64 11.61
N ASN A 118 6.67 7.60 10.53
CA ASN A 118 5.22 7.31 10.55
C ASN A 118 4.93 5.93 11.14
N ASN A 119 5.78 4.93 10.85
CA ASN A 119 5.63 3.56 11.33
C ASN A 119 6.18 3.33 12.75
N GLN A 120 6.75 4.33 13.41
CA GLN A 120 7.32 4.17 14.76
C GLN A 120 6.29 3.66 15.79
N SER A 121 5.02 4.02 15.62
CA SER A 121 3.96 3.64 16.56
C SER A 121 3.53 2.17 16.47
N ILE A 122 3.89 1.47 15.40
CA ILE A 122 3.57 0.05 15.20
C ILE A 122 4.76 -0.88 15.45
N VAL A 123 5.91 -0.35 15.83
CA VAL A 123 7.09 -1.16 16.21
C VAL A 123 6.74 -1.98 17.46
N PRO A 124 6.90 -3.31 17.41
CA PRO A 124 6.60 -4.16 18.57
C PRO A 124 7.57 -3.87 19.73
N THR A 125 7.01 -3.63 20.91
CA THR A 125 7.80 -3.36 22.13
C THR A 125 7.92 -4.58 23.05
N ASN A 126 7.14 -5.63 22.82
CA ASN A 126 7.16 -6.85 23.58
C ASN A 126 7.80 -7.98 22.76
N GLU A 127 9.07 -8.28 23.05
CA GLU A 127 9.88 -9.29 22.35
C GLU A 127 9.34 -10.73 22.47
N THR A 128 8.40 -10.98 23.38
CA THR A 128 7.75 -12.30 23.54
C THR A 128 6.40 -12.38 22.86
N SER A 129 5.97 -11.33 22.17
CA SER A 129 4.69 -11.31 21.47
C SER A 129 4.80 -11.97 20.09
N LEU A 130 3.69 -12.55 19.62
CA LEU A 130 3.58 -13.03 18.25
C LEU A 130 3.84 -11.92 17.23
N GLN A 131 3.41 -10.70 17.54
CA GLN A 131 3.68 -9.53 16.70
C GLN A 131 5.18 -9.31 16.52
N TYR A 132 5.97 -9.39 17.59
CA TYR A 132 7.41 -9.23 17.52
C TYR A 132 8.04 -10.32 16.64
N GLU A 133 7.68 -11.60 16.88
CA GLU A 133 8.19 -12.73 16.12
C GLU A 133 7.91 -12.59 14.62
N VAL A 134 6.67 -12.23 14.24
CA VAL A 134 6.28 -12.05 12.84
C VAL A 134 7.02 -10.86 12.22
N THR A 135 7.18 -9.77 12.97
CA THR A 135 7.89 -8.58 12.49
C THR A 135 9.38 -8.85 12.30
N ASP A 136 10.02 -9.57 13.23
CA ASP A 136 11.44 -9.93 13.14
C ASP A 136 11.71 -10.78 11.90
N VAL A 137 10.86 -11.79 11.64
CA VAL A 137 10.94 -12.62 10.43
C VAL A 137 10.73 -11.80 9.15
N ALA A 138 9.83 -10.82 9.17
CA ALA A 138 9.60 -9.94 8.04
C ALA A 138 10.79 -8.99 7.81
N ASN A 139 11.31 -8.39 8.88
CA ASN A 139 12.41 -7.43 8.82
C ASN A 139 13.71 -8.05 8.31
N ALA A 140 13.91 -9.33 8.53
CA ALA A 140 15.02 -10.08 7.93
C ALA A 140 14.93 -10.20 6.38
N LYS A 141 13.79 -9.90 5.80
CA LYS A 141 13.50 -10.05 4.35
C LYS A 141 13.13 -8.75 3.65
N ASN A 142 12.95 -7.66 4.39
CA ASN A 142 12.44 -6.39 3.88
C ASN A 142 13.37 -5.20 4.17
N ASP A 143 14.65 -5.46 4.42
CA ASP A 143 15.66 -4.45 4.76
C ASP A 143 15.37 -3.72 6.10
N GLY A 144 14.67 -4.37 7.04
CA GLY A 144 14.34 -3.84 8.35
C GLY A 144 13.22 -2.79 8.34
N LEU A 145 12.36 -2.81 7.34
CA LEU A 145 11.26 -1.84 7.20
C LEU A 145 10.04 -2.26 8.05
N GLU A 146 9.82 -1.55 9.14
CA GLU A 146 8.65 -1.76 9.99
C GLU A 146 7.34 -1.60 9.22
N GLY A 147 6.40 -2.52 9.46
CA GLY A 147 5.09 -2.53 8.80
C GLY A 147 5.08 -3.14 7.40
N LEU A 148 6.21 -3.62 6.86
CA LEU A 148 6.24 -4.29 5.56
C LEU A 148 6.41 -5.80 5.74
N TYR A 149 5.42 -6.56 5.30
CA TYR A 149 5.36 -8.02 5.40
C TYR A 149 5.40 -8.66 4.00
N PRO A 150 6.61 -8.96 3.47
CA PRO A 150 6.73 -9.61 2.17
C PRO A 150 6.36 -11.08 2.25
N ILE A 151 5.46 -11.53 1.41
CA ILE A 151 5.07 -12.93 1.28
C ILE A 151 5.77 -13.53 0.06
N TYR A 152 6.75 -14.37 0.31
CA TYR A 152 7.44 -15.11 -0.74
C TYR A 152 6.75 -16.45 -0.96
N GLY A 153 6.12 -16.59 -2.11
CA GLY A 153 5.50 -17.84 -2.51
C GLY A 153 6.46 -18.79 -3.25
N THR A 154 5.87 -19.70 -3.95
CA THR A 154 6.60 -20.72 -4.71
C THR A 154 7.25 -20.18 -6.00
N GLY A 155 7.13 -18.90 -6.28
CA GLY A 155 7.73 -18.25 -7.45
C GLY A 155 6.98 -18.48 -8.74
N GLY A 156 5.67 -18.73 -8.68
CA GLY A 156 4.83 -18.84 -9.85
C GLY A 156 4.62 -17.47 -10.52
N PRO A 157 4.32 -17.43 -11.84
CA PRO A 157 4.17 -16.18 -12.59
C PRO A 157 2.94 -15.35 -12.20
N TYR A 158 2.13 -15.81 -11.24
CA TYR A 158 0.89 -15.19 -10.80
C TYR A 158 0.80 -15.04 -9.28
N ASP A 159 1.94 -14.96 -8.62
CA ASP A 159 2.03 -14.79 -7.16
C ASP A 159 1.68 -13.35 -6.76
N SER A 160 0.43 -12.96 -6.96
CA SER A 160 -0.04 -11.58 -6.76
C SER A 160 -0.71 -11.33 -5.41
N ALA A 161 -1.02 -12.40 -4.65
CA ALA A 161 -1.73 -12.25 -3.39
C ALA A 161 -1.39 -13.34 -2.36
N PRO A 162 -1.27 -12.98 -1.07
CA PRO A 162 -0.94 -13.95 -0.01
C PRO A 162 -1.93 -15.12 0.12
N TRP A 163 -3.19 -14.90 -0.20
CA TRP A 163 -4.24 -15.92 -0.15
C TRP A 163 -4.14 -16.99 -1.24
N GLN A 164 -3.30 -16.80 -2.27
CA GLN A 164 -3.05 -17.84 -3.28
C GLN A 164 -2.36 -19.07 -2.69
N TYR A 165 -1.75 -18.94 -1.52
CA TYR A 165 -1.07 -20.03 -0.81
C TYR A 165 -1.95 -20.67 0.26
N TRP A 166 -3.20 -20.32 0.33
CA TRP A 166 -4.15 -20.89 1.26
C TRP A 166 -4.50 -22.33 0.88
N ASP A 167 -4.35 -23.23 1.84
CA ASP A 167 -4.81 -24.62 1.71
C ASP A 167 -6.02 -24.87 2.61
N PRO A 168 -7.23 -24.98 2.05
CA PRO A 168 -8.45 -25.17 2.84
C PRO A 168 -8.50 -26.53 3.56
N ALA A 169 -7.71 -27.53 3.13
CA ALA A 169 -7.69 -28.85 3.76
C ALA A 169 -6.90 -28.84 5.08
N THR A 170 -5.83 -28.06 5.14
CA THR A 170 -4.97 -27.97 6.32
C THR A 170 -5.23 -26.73 7.17
N ASN A 171 -5.98 -25.77 6.64
CA ASN A 171 -6.19 -24.46 7.26
C ASN A 171 -4.88 -23.71 7.53
N VAL A 172 -3.91 -23.90 6.66
CA VAL A 172 -2.56 -23.32 6.76
C VAL A 172 -2.21 -22.61 5.48
N ASN A 173 -1.66 -21.40 5.58
CA ASN A 173 -1.04 -20.74 4.44
C ASN A 173 0.30 -21.40 4.12
N SER A 174 0.43 -21.97 2.92
CA SER A 174 1.61 -22.73 2.52
C SER A 174 2.89 -21.88 2.40
N ALA A 175 2.76 -20.57 2.22
CA ALA A 175 3.91 -19.66 2.15
C ALA A 175 4.43 -19.26 3.54
N THR A 176 3.54 -19.11 4.51
CA THR A 176 3.88 -18.62 5.85
C THR A 176 3.90 -19.72 6.92
N GLY A 177 3.19 -20.84 6.69
CA GLY A 177 3.01 -21.89 7.69
C GLY A 177 2.06 -21.54 8.84
N TYR A 178 1.45 -20.33 8.83
CA TYR A 178 0.52 -19.92 9.88
C TYR A 178 -0.91 -20.43 9.59
N GLN A 179 -1.57 -20.86 10.66
CA GLN A 179 -3.02 -21.10 10.63
C GLN A 179 -3.75 -19.75 10.60
N THR A 180 -4.83 -19.68 9.85
CA THR A 180 -5.70 -18.51 9.77
C THR A 180 -6.98 -18.70 10.55
#